data_1534b0316e45ef844994478ff1c8a802
#
_entry.id   1534b0316e45ef844994478ff1c8a802
#
_cell.length_a   1.000
_cell.length_b   1.000
_cell.length_c   1.000
_cell.angle_alpha   90.00
_cell.angle_beta   90.00
_cell.angle_gamma   90.00
#
_symmetry.space_group_name_H-M   'P 1'
#
loop_
_entity.id
_entity.type
_entity.pdbx_description
1 polymer ?
#
loop_
_entity_poly.entity_id
_entity_poly.type
_entity_poly.pdbx_seq_one_letter_code
_entity_poly.pdbx_strand_id
1 'polypeptide(L)'
;MKIIQQTNMTDIQSMGYTIVAESGHVLVIDGGDAGNDQELKRIIKSVGGHVDLWLLTHPHKDHYTAIIQTLNKPDGITYARIGSSWLPDEWEQPIAQWELDELHAWNAFARTLDDRYFTIQEGQHFELGSMTVDVLSATNPDLTANFGNDQSCVFRVSEADFTVLFLGDLGVEAGNRLLEKKYDLKADAVQMAHHGQNGVKEVVYQKISPRYAFWPTPTWLWENAPYPGGRAGEGPYATREVIKWMEKLGTHNITAFDKSVVFDSRTKNTAEY
;
A
#
# COMPACT_ATOMS: atom_id res chain seq x y z
N MET A 1 -11.98 -10.38 8.25
CA MET A 1 -11.75 -9.86 6.87
C MET A 1 -10.91 -10.82 6.03
N LYS A 2 -11.03 -10.73 4.72
CA LYS A 2 -10.08 -11.34 3.78
C LYS A 2 -9.23 -10.26 3.18
N ILE A 3 -7.91 -10.45 3.17
CA ILE A 3 -6.94 -9.50 2.58
C ILE A 3 -6.35 -10.18 1.36
N ILE A 4 -6.58 -9.61 0.18
CA ILE A 4 -6.05 -10.10 -1.08
C ILE A 4 -4.88 -9.20 -1.46
N GLN A 5 -3.67 -9.75 -1.41
CA GLN A 5 -2.48 -9.11 -1.92
C GLN A 5 -2.33 -9.43 -3.40
N GLN A 6 -2.30 -8.41 -4.22
CA GLN A 6 -2.14 -8.52 -5.66
C GLN A 6 -0.71 -8.97 -6.00
N THR A 7 -0.58 -9.91 -6.95
CA THR A 7 0.73 -10.24 -7.52
C THR A 7 1.20 -9.12 -8.44
N ASN A 8 2.50 -9.00 -8.56
CA ASN A 8 3.09 -8.11 -9.54
C ASN A 8 3.07 -8.77 -10.93
N MET A 9 2.37 -8.14 -11.88
CA MET A 9 2.23 -8.63 -13.26
C MET A 9 3.30 -8.08 -14.19
N THR A 10 4.22 -7.28 -13.68
CA THR A 10 5.29 -6.62 -14.42
C THR A 10 6.65 -6.90 -13.78
N ASP A 11 7.72 -6.48 -14.45
CA ASP A 11 9.07 -6.52 -13.87
C ASP A 11 9.35 -5.34 -12.91
N ILE A 12 8.39 -4.44 -12.73
CA ILE A 12 8.50 -3.26 -11.85
C ILE A 12 7.89 -3.61 -10.49
N GLN A 13 8.25 -2.89 -9.45
CA GLN A 13 7.56 -2.94 -8.15
C GLN A 13 6.10 -2.54 -8.33
N SER A 14 5.22 -3.11 -7.54
CA SER A 14 3.79 -2.81 -7.62
C SER A 14 3.12 -3.12 -6.29
N MET A 15 2.19 -2.26 -5.86
CA MET A 15 1.43 -2.46 -4.64
C MET A 15 -0.07 -2.32 -4.88
N GLY A 16 -0.83 -3.34 -4.50
CA GLY A 16 -2.29 -3.31 -4.53
C GLY A 16 -2.88 -4.33 -3.57
N TYR A 17 -3.87 -3.90 -2.79
CA TYR A 17 -4.60 -4.74 -1.84
C TYR A 17 -6.10 -4.54 -2.00
N THR A 18 -6.83 -5.65 -2.02
CA THR A 18 -8.30 -5.66 -1.92
C THR A 18 -8.70 -6.34 -0.63
N ILE A 19 -9.45 -5.65 0.23
CA ILE A 19 -9.83 -6.14 1.55
C ILE A 19 -11.34 -6.26 1.58
N VAL A 20 -11.83 -7.46 1.92
CA VAL A 20 -13.25 -7.77 1.98
C VAL A 20 -13.65 -7.99 3.43
N ALA A 21 -14.50 -7.13 3.94
CA ALA A 21 -15.08 -7.25 5.28
C ALA A 21 -16.03 -8.46 5.38
N GLU A 22 -16.29 -8.96 6.58
CA GLU A 22 -17.30 -9.99 6.81
C GLU A 22 -18.72 -9.53 6.43
N SER A 23 -18.98 -8.24 6.50
CA SER A 23 -20.20 -7.59 6.04
C SER A 23 -20.34 -7.50 4.52
N GLY A 24 -19.29 -7.89 3.74
CA GLY A 24 -19.26 -7.84 2.28
C GLY A 24 -18.76 -6.51 1.70
N HIS A 25 -18.48 -5.49 2.52
CA HIS A 25 -17.91 -4.22 2.04
C HIS A 25 -16.46 -4.43 1.54
N VAL A 26 -16.09 -3.68 0.51
CA VAL A 26 -14.80 -3.79 -0.17
C VAL A 26 -14.00 -2.50 -0.03
N LEU A 27 -12.82 -2.61 0.56
CA LEU A 27 -11.78 -1.58 0.59
C LEU A 27 -10.69 -1.97 -0.41
N VAL A 28 -10.24 -1.02 -1.23
CA VAL A 28 -9.02 -1.17 -2.03
C VAL A 28 -7.98 -0.17 -1.54
N ILE A 29 -6.75 -0.63 -1.33
CA ILE A 29 -5.59 0.21 -1.02
C ILE A 29 -4.60 0.08 -2.17
N ASP A 30 -4.31 1.21 -2.82
CA ASP A 30 -3.53 1.30 -4.06
C ASP A 30 -4.14 0.48 -5.22
N GLY A 31 -3.39 0.22 -6.25
CA GLY A 31 -3.89 -0.53 -7.40
C GLY A 31 -2.76 -1.19 -8.21
N GLY A 32 -1.54 -0.70 -8.02
CA GLY A 32 -0.38 -1.21 -8.72
C GLY A 32 0.04 -0.40 -9.94
N ASP A 33 1.05 -0.90 -10.62
CA ASP A 33 1.65 -0.33 -11.83
C ASP A 33 0.81 -0.60 -13.09
N ALA A 34 1.21 0.00 -14.19
CA ALA A 34 0.53 -0.01 -15.48
C ALA A 34 0.15 -1.39 -16.04
N GLY A 35 0.89 -2.45 -15.72
CA GLY A 35 0.57 -3.82 -16.14
C GLY A 35 -0.38 -4.57 -15.22
N ASN A 36 -0.77 -3.98 -14.11
CA ASN A 36 -1.55 -4.64 -13.07
C ASN A 36 -3.07 -4.42 -13.19
N ASP A 37 -3.55 -3.58 -14.12
CA ASP A 37 -4.98 -3.22 -14.22
C ASP A 37 -5.89 -4.41 -14.47
N GLN A 38 -5.48 -5.40 -15.26
CA GLN A 38 -6.29 -6.59 -15.54
C GLN A 38 -6.40 -7.48 -14.30
N GLU A 39 -5.33 -7.65 -13.54
CA GLU A 39 -5.35 -8.42 -12.30
C GLU A 39 -6.19 -7.70 -11.23
N LEU A 40 -6.02 -6.39 -11.08
CA LEU A 40 -6.84 -5.58 -10.20
C LEU A 40 -8.34 -5.71 -10.53
N LYS A 41 -8.70 -5.61 -11.81
CA LYS A 41 -10.08 -5.80 -12.27
C LYS A 41 -10.60 -7.22 -12.00
N ARG A 42 -9.76 -8.24 -12.22
CA ARG A 42 -10.10 -9.64 -11.94
C ARG A 42 -10.44 -9.82 -10.45
N ILE A 43 -9.58 -9.28 -9.57
CA ILE A 43 -9.79 -9.36 -8.14
C ILE A 43 -11.06 -8.63 -7.73
N ILE A 44 -11.26 -7.37 -8.14
CA ILE A 44 -12.45 -6.58 -7.78
C ILE A 44 -13.73 -7.27 -8.29
N LYS A 45 -13.74 -7.79 -9.51
CA LYS A 45 -14.90 -8.52 -10.05
C LYS A 45 -15.22 -9.78 -9.26
N SER A 46 -14.22 -10.52 -8.81
CA SER A 46 -14.40 -11.74 -8.03
C SER A 46 -15.03 -11.52 -6.64
N VAL A 47 -14.96 -10.28 -6.14
CA VAL A 47 -15.55 -9.89 -4.85
C VAL A 47 -16.82 -9.03 -5.00
N GLY A 48 -17.42 -9.01 -6.20
CA GLY A 48 -18.70 -8.36 -6.43
C GLY A 48 -18.67 -7.16 -7.39
N GLY A 49 -17.49 -6.70 -7.82
CA GLY A 49 -17.34 -5.63 -8.81
C GLY A 49 -17.62 -4.22 -8.32
N HIS A 50 -17.83 -4.04 -7.01
CA HIS A 50 -18.02 -2.73 -6.38
C HIS A 50 -16.96 -2.49 -5.31
N VAL A 51 -16.41 -1.28 -5.26
CA VAL A 51 -15.47 -0.81 -4.23
C VAL A 51 -16.15 0.27 -3.39
N ASP A 52 -16.37 0.02 -2.09
CA ASP A 52 -16.99 0.98 -1.19
C ASP A 52 -16.04 2.14 -0.87
N LEU A 53 -14.76 1.84 -0.68
CA LEU A 53 -13.73 2.83 -0.41
C LEU A 53 -12.42 2.45 -1.13
N TRP A 54 -11.86 3.41 -1.87
CA TRP A 54 -10.56 3.28 -2.50
C TRP A 54 -9.59 4.29 -1.89
N LEU A 55 -8.45 3.84 -1.39
CA LEU A 55 -7.46 4.70 -0.75
C LEU A 55 -6.11 4.56 -1.47
N LEU A 56 -5.53 5.68 -1.85
CA LEU A 56 -4.16 5.74 -2.35
C LEU A 56 -3.21 6.13 -1.21
N THR A 57 -2.12 5.38 -1.04
CA THR A 57 -1.10 5.69 -0.04
C THR A 57 -0.30 6.92 -0.43
N HIS A 58 0.23 6.96 -1.65
CA HIS A 58 1.01 8.08 -2.17
C HIS A 58 1.06 8.07 -3.71
N PRO A 59 1.42 9.19 -4.36
CA PRO A 59 1.28 9.34 -5.81
C PRO A 59 2.50 8.85 -6.61
N HIS A 60 3.03 7.64 -6.35
CA HIS A 60 3.96 6.97 -7.25
C HIS A 60 3.23 6.03 -8.21
N LYS A 61 3.76 5.90 -9.43
CA LYS A 61 3.11 5.18 -10.54
C LYS A 61 2.83 3.71 -10.24
N ASP A 62 3.67 3.06 -9.49
CA ASP A 62 3.53 1.66 -9.08
C ASP A 62 2.47 1.42 -7.98
N HIS A 63 1.78 2.49 -7.57
CA HIS A 63 0.63 2.48 -6.66
C HIS A 63 -0.66 2.91 -7.35
N TYR A 64 -0.62 3.88 -8.28
CA TYR A 64 -1.83 4.48 -8.82
C TYR A 64 -2.13 4.15 -10.30
N THR A 65 -1.15 3.74 -11.10
CA THR A 65 -1.37 3.69 -12.56
C THR A 65 -2.46 2.70 -12.94
N ALA A 66 -2.52 1.54 -12.30
CA ALA A 66 -3.61 0.60 -12.54
C ALA A 66 -4.97 1.11 -12.05
N ILE A 67 -5.03 2.02 -11.06
CA ILE A 67 -6.27 2.73 -10.68
C ILE A 67 -6.78 3.55 -11.87
N ILE A 68 -5.91 4.42 -12.41
CA ILE A 68 -6.25 5.27 -13.57
C ILE A 68 -6.73 4.43 -14.75
N GLN A 69 -6.02 3.36 -15.09
CA GLN A 69 -6.39 2.46 -16.19
C GLN A 69 -7.73 1.76 -15.93
N THR A 70 -7.94 1.30 -14.70
CA THR A 70 -9.20 0.64 -14.31
C THR A 70 -10.37 1.61 -14.38
N LEU A 71 -10.24 2.82 -13.86
CA LEU A 71 -11.34 3.80 -13.82
C LEU A 71 -11.60 4.45 -15.18
N ASN A 72 -10.59 4.58 -16.05
CA ASN A 72 -10.77 5.00 -17.44
C ASN A 72 -11.48 3.93 -18.29
N LYS A 73 -11.31 2.65 -17.96
CA LYS A 73 -11.97 1.52 -18.62
C LYS A 73 -12.48 0.51 -17.59
N PRO A 74 -13.59 0.83 -16.92
CA PRO A 74 -13.99 0.10 -15.71
C PRO A 74 -14.55 -1.30 -15.95
N ASP A 75 -14.98 -1.63 -17.18
CA ASP A 75 -15.46 -2.96 -17.57
C ASP A 75 -16.50 -3.56 -16.59
N GLY A 76 -17.41 -2.70 -16.09
CA GLY A 76 -18.45 -3.05 -15.13
C GLY A 76 -18.08 -2.89 -13.65
N ILE A 77 -16.85 -2.46 -13.33
CA ILE A 77 -16.45 -2.10 -11.98
C ILE A 77 -17.06 -0.74 -11.62
N THR A 78 -17.52 -0.63 -10.38
CA THR A 78 -18.04 0.60 -9.80
C THR A 78 -17.33 0.91 -8.48
N TYR A 79 -17.37 2.16 -8.06
CA TYR A 79 -16.84 2.57 -6.75
C TYR A 79 -17.69 3.68 -6.16
N ALA A 80 -17.75 3.72 -4.83
CA ALA A 80 -18.47 4.76 -4.11
C ALA A 80 -17.59 6.00 -3.89
N ARG A 81 -16.40 5.83 -3.34
CA ARG A 81 -15.48 6.92 -3.00
C ARG A 81 -14.02 6.53 -3.25
N ILE A 82 -13.21 7.51 -3.62
CA ILE A 82 -11.76 7.37 -3.74
C ILE A 82 -11.06 8.54 -3.05
N GLY A 83 -10.02 8.25 -2.27
CA GLY A 83 -9.26 9.25 -1.54
C GLY A 83 -7.76 9.11 -1.72
N SER A 84 -7.08 10.25 -1.74
CA SER A 84 -5.63 10.35 -1.58
C SER A 84 -5.27 11.60 -0.77
N SER A 85 -4.05 11.68 -0.27
CA SER A 85 -3.52 12.96 0.20
C SER A 85 -3.46 13.94 -0.97
N TRP A 86 -3.88 15.17 -0.72
CA TRP A 86 -3.67 16.24 -1.70
C TRP A 86 -2.32 16.89 -1.48
N LEU A 87 -1.49 16.87 -2.50
CA LEU A 87 -0.21 17.58 -2.55
C LEU A 87 -0.28 18.64 -3.65
N PRO A 88 0.24 19.87 -3.43
CA PRO A 88 0.21 20.90 -4.44
C PRO A 88 1.10 20.56 -5.64
N ASP A 89 0.77 21.09 -6.81
CA ASP A 89 1.57 20.89 -8.02
C ASP A 89 2.91 21.66 -7.98
N GLU A 90 2.98 22.75 -7.21
CA GLU A 90 4.15 23.62 -7.11
C GLU A 90 4.79 23.52 -5.73
N TRP A 91 6.11 23.44 -5.69
CA TRP A 91 6.90 23.29 -4.47
C TRP A 91 8.06 24.29 -4.44
N GLU A 92 8.27 24.94 -3.30
CA GLU A 92 9.39 25.86 -3.09
C GLU A 92 10.72 25.11 -2.90
N GLN A 93 10.66 23.90 -2.36
CA GLN A 93 11.83 23.05 -2.13
C GLN A 93 12.15 22.23 -3.40
N PRO A 94 13.41 21.93 -3.68
CA PRO A 94 13.77 21.09 -4.81
C PRO A 94 13.30 19.66 -4.62
N ILE A 95 12.49 19.19 -5.58
CA ILE A 95 12.00 17.81 -5.68
C ILE A 95 12.48 17.26 -7.01
N ALA A 96 12.78 15.96 -7.07
CA ALA A 96 13.18 15.32 -8.31
C ALA A 96 12.07 15.44 -9.37
N GLN A 97 12.43 15.80 -10.60
CA GLN A 97 11.44 16.06 -11.66
C GLN A 97 10.51 14.87 -11.91
N TRP A 98 11.03 13.63 -11.85
CA TRP A 98 10.23 12.45 -12.06
C TRP A 98 9.14 12.27 -10.96
N GLU A 99 9.41 12.64 -9.70
CA GLU A 99 8.42 12.62 -8.63
C GLU A 99 7.32 13.67 -8.84
N LEU A 100 7.70 14.86 -9.33
CA LEU A 100 6.72 15.89 -9.72
C LEU A 100 5.87 15.44 -10.90
N ASP A 101 6.46 14.80 -11.91
CA ASP A 101 5.72 14.29 -13.07
C ASP A 101 4.68 13.23 -12.64
N GLU A 102 5.02 12.35 -11.72
CA GLU A 102 4.11 11.35 -11.18
C GLU A 102 3.00 11.98 -10.32
N LEU A 103 3.35 12.95 -9.47
CA LEU A 103 2.37 13.73 -8.70
C LEU A 103 1.40 14.48 -9.63
N HIS A 104 1.91 15.16 -10.65
CA HIS A 104 1.09 15.90 -11.60
C HIS A 104 0.13 14.98 -12.37
N ALA A 105 0.60 13.78 -12.76
CA ALA A 105 -0.24 12.80 -13.44
C ALA A 105 -1.39 12.34 -12.54
N TRP A 106 -1.12 12.04 -11.27
CA TRP A 106 -2.16 11.71 -10.30
C TRP A 106 -3.11 12.88 -10.06
N ASN A 107 -2.61 14.07 -9.79
CA ASN A 107 -3.44 15.25 -9.53
C ASN A 107 -4.35 15.60 -10.71
N ALA A 108 -3.83 15.50 -11.93
CA ALA A 108 -4.62 15.70 -13.15
C ALA A 108 -5.78 14.71 -13.24
N PHE A 109 -5.53 13.44 -12.93
CA PHE A 109 -6.58 12.43 -12.91
C PHE A 109 -7.58 12.66 -11.76
N ALA A 110 -7.11 12.93 -10.54
CA ALA A 110 -7.96 13.15 -9.38
C ALA A 110 -8.96 14.30 -9.60
N ARG A 111 -8.57 15.35 -10.33
CA ARG A 111 -9.46 16.47 -10.73
C ARG A 111 -10.61 16.04 -11.65
N THR A 112 -10.54 14.87 -12.26
CA THR A 112 -11.61 14.32 -13.12
C THR A 112 -12.65 13.48 -12.35
N LEU A 113 -12.42 13.20 -11.07
CA LEU A 113 -13.18 12.20 -10.30
C LEU A 113 -14.45 12.76 -9.61
N ASP A 114 -14.84 13.99 -9.90
CA ASP A 114 -16.04 14.61 -9.36
C ASP A 114 -16.13 14.60 -7.81
N ASP A 115 -17.34 14.53 -7.25
CA ASP A 115 -17.64 14.49 -5.81
C ASP A 115 -17.32 13.15 -5.13
N ARG A 116 -16.93 12.14 -5.87
CA ARG A 116 -16.45 10.85 -5.33
C ARG A 116 -15.03 10.92 -4.82
N TYR A 117 -14.25 11.91 -5.27
CA TYR A 117 -12.90 12.14 -4.75
C TYR A 117 -12.94 12.91 -3.43
N PHE A 118 -12.09 12.54 -2.50
CA PHE A 118 -11.87 13.29 -1.26
C PHE A 118 -10.39 13.30 -0.87
N THR A 119 -9.99 14.36 -0.16
CA THR A 119 -8.64 14.48 0.39
C THR A 119 -8.55 13.73 1.71
N ILE A 120 -7.59 12.80 1.80
CA ILE A 120 -7.28 12.09 3.03
C ILE A 120 -6.60 13.04 4.02
N GLN A 121 -7.03 12.98 5.28
CA GLN A 121 -6.45 13.74 6.38
C GLN A 121 -6.13 12.81 7.56
N GLU A 122 -5.06 13.11 8.28
CA GLU A 122 -4.73 12.41 9.51
C GLU A 122 -5.87 12.50 10.53
N GLY A 123 -6.13 11.41 11.22
CA GLY A 123 -7.22 11.30 12.20
C GLY A 123 -8.59 11.00 11.61
N GLN A 124 -8.74 10.92 10.27
CA GLN A 124 -10.00 10.45 9.68
C GLN A 124 -10.26 9.00 10.05
N HIS A 125 -11.55 8.71 10.21
CA HIS A 125 -12.09 7.39 10.52
C HIS A 125 -13.18 7.03 9.51
N PHE A 126 -13.15 5.80 8.98
CA PHE A 126 -14.16 5.28 8.06
C PHE A 126 -14.74 3.97 8.64
N GLU A 127 -16.06 3.84 8.56
CA GLU A 127 -16.79 2.61 8.87
C GLU A 127 -17.24 1.95 7.57
N LEU A 128 -16.86 0.70 7.37
CA LEU A 128 -17.22 -0.14 6.24
C LEU A 128 -17.90 -1.41 6.76
N GLY A 129 -19.14 -1.27 7.21
CA GLY A 129 -19.89 -2.34 7.85
C GLY A 129 -19.21 -2.83 9.14
N SER A 130 -18.64 -4.05 9.12
CA SER A 130 -17.91 -4.62 10.26
C SER A 130 -16.44 -4.21 10.35
N MET A 131 -15.93 -3.56 9.30
CA MET A 131 -14.53 -3.13 9.20
C MET A 131 -14.41 -1.61 9.43
N THR A 132 -13.33 -1.20 10.07
CA THR A 132 -12.97 0.22 10.25
C THR A 132 -11.62 0.53 9.64
N VAL A 133 -11.44 1.79 9.21
CA VAL A 133 -10.17 2.30 8.71
C VAL A 133 -9.83 3.60 9.41
N ASP A 134 -8.69 3.67 10.09
CA ASP A 134 -8.16 4.88 10.71
C ASP A 134 -6.94 5.39 9.93
N VAL A 135 -6.88 6.69 9.67
CA VAL A 135 -5.73 7.35 9.06
C VAL A 135 -4.77 7.82 10.16
N LEU A 136 -3.66 7.12 10.33
CA LEU A 136 -2.66 7.43 11.36
C LEU A 136 -1.63 8.48 10.91
N SER A 137 -1.42 8.60 9.62
CA SER A 137 -0.57 9.61 8.99
C SER A 137 -1.09 9.90 7.59
N ALA A 138 -1.00 11.13 7.12
CA ALA A 138 -1.39 11.50 5.78
C ALA A 138 -0.20 12.02 4.98
N THR A 139 0.31 13.23 5.25
CA THR A 139 1.42 13.84 4.52
C THR A 139 2.49 14.38 5.46
N ASN A 140 3.71 14.53 4.94
CA ASN A 140 4.83 15.17 5.60
C ASN A 140 5.46 16.20 4.62
N PRO A 141 4.78 17.31 4.30
CA PRO A 141 5.12 18.17 3.17
C PRO A 141 6.49 18.86 3.28
N ASP A 142 7.08 18.91 4.45
CA ASP A 142 8.43 19.42 4.68
C ASP A 142 9.54 18.36 4.48
N LEU A 143 9.17 17.09 4.26
CA LEU A 143 10.10 16.01 3.88
C LEU A 143 10.19 15.90 2.36
N THR A 144 11.26 16.43 1.78
CA THR A 144 11.43 16.52 0.32
C THR A 144 12.56 15.66 -0.24
N ALA A 145 13.41 15.09 0.62
CA ALA A 145 14.55 14.29 0.17
C ALA A 145 14.15 12.90 -0.38
N ASN A 146 13.07 12.34 0.12
CA ASN A 146 12.44 11.09 -0.34
C ASN A 146 10.94 11.38 -0.54
N PHE A 147 10.66 12.37 -1.37
CA PHE A 147 9.41 13.13 -1.39
C PHE A 147 8.18 12.23 -1.48
N GLY A 148 7.98 11.50 -2.58
CA GLY A 148 6.78 10.71 -2.79
C GLY A 148 6.58 9.68 -1.69
N ASN A 149 7.62 8.94 -1.32
CA ASN A 149 7.55 7.89 -0.29
C ASN A 149 7.21 8.45 1.10
N ASP A 150 7.84 9.57 1.50
CA ASP A 150 7.58 10.17 2.81
C ASP A 150 6.20 10.84 2.93
N GLN A 151 5.46 10.97 1.80
CA GLN A 151 4.05 11.39 1.78
C GLN A 151 3.07 10.23 1.95
N SER A 152 3.54 9.00 2.15
CA SER A 152 2.67 7.83 2.30
C SER A 152 1.69 7.99 3.46
N CYS A 153 0.40 7.82 3.15
CA CYS A 153 -0.64 7.64 4.15
C CYS A 153 -0.44 6.31 4.88
N VAL A 154 -0.61 6.33 6.18
CA VAL A 154 -0.60 5.12 7.02
C VAL A 154 -2.02 4.80 7.44
N PHE A 155 -2.50 3.62 7.05
CA PHE A 155 -3.84 3.16 7.37
C PHE A 155 -3.80 2.01 8.38
N ARG A 156 -4.65 2.10 9.39
CA ARG A 156 -5.00 0.98 10.26
C ARG A 156 -6.35 0.45 9.80
N VAL A 157 -6.39 -0.81 9.40
CA VAL A 157 -7.63 -1.50 9.06
C VAL A 157 -7.92 -2.55 10.12
N SER A 158 -9.11 -2.50 10.71
CA SER A 158 -9.50 -3.36 11.82
C SER A 158 -10.85 -4.02 11.58
N GLU A 159 -10.97 -5.29 11.92
CA GLU A 159 -12.24 -6.00 11.97
C GLU A 159 -12.18 -7.09 13.04
N ALA A 160 -13.18 -7.10 13.93
CA ALA A 160 -13.21 -7.96 15.12
C ALA A 160 -11.92 -7.81 15.95
N ASP A 161 -11.17 -8.90 16.14
CA ASP A 161 -9.93 -8.96 16.92
C ASP A 161 -8.65 -8.91 16.03
N PHE A 162 -8.77 -8.54 14.75
CA PHE A 162 -7.64 -8.49 13.83
C PHE A 162 -7.40 -7.09 13.28
N THR A 163 -6.15 -6.67 13.35
CA THR A 163 -5.71 -5.36 12.87
C THR A 163 -4.52 -5.50 11.94
N VAL A 164 -4.54 -4.75 10.83
CA VAL A 164 -3.40 -4.64 9.90
C VAL A 164 -3.03 -3.18 9.67
N LEU A 165 -1.72 -2.88 9.64
CA LEU A 165 -1.20 -1.58 9.25
C LEU A 165 -0.67 -1.62 7.82
N PHE A 166 -1.13 -0.65 7.02
CA PHE A 166 -0.58 -0.36 5.70
C PHE A 166 0.30 0.88 5.81
N LEU A 167 1.58 0.74 5.50
CA LEU A 167 2.58 1.80 5.64
C LEU A 167 2.87 2.52 4.32
N GLY A 168 2.32 2.01 3.20
CA GLY A 168 2.74 2.47 1.88
C GLY A 168 4.24 2.28 1.68
N ASP A 169 4.88 3.30 1.16
CA ASP A 169 6.32 3.32 0.94
C ASP A 169 7.07 4.22 1.95
N LEU A 170 6.45 4.43 3.11
CA LEU A 170 6.95 5.31 4.17
C LEU A 170 8.45 5.14 4.38
N GLY A 171 9.19 6.25 4.25
CA GLY A 171 10.63 6.30 4.42
C GLY A 171 11.07 6.41 5.88
N VAL A 172 12.36 6.63 6.07
CA VAL A 172 12.97 6.65 7.42
C VAL A 172 12.49 7.83 8.23
N GLU A 173 12.49 9.05 7.65
CA GLU A 173 12.15 10.28 8.33
C GLU A 173 10.67 10.31 8.70
N ALA A 174 9.80 9.96 7.78
CA ALA A 174 8.37 9.88 8.04
C ALA A 174 8.03 8.74 9.01
N GLY A 175 8.75 7.61 8.94
CA GLY A 175 8.66 6.53 9.93
C GLY A 175 9.04 6.97 11.35
N ASN A 176 10.06 7.81 11.51
CA ASN A 176 10.42 8.39 12.80
C ASN A 176 9.30 9.29 13.33
N ARG A 177 8.69 10.13 12.48
CA ARG A 177 7.52 10.95 12.84
C ARG A 177 6.33 10.11 13.27
N LEU A 178 6.09 8.98 12.58
CA LEU A 178 5.02 8.06 12.97
C LEU A 178 5.23 7.53 14.40
N LEU A 179 6.47 7.25 14.80
CA LEU A 179 6.80 6.81 16.17
C LEU A 179 6.57 7.90 17.23
N GLU A 180 6.70 9.17 16.87
CA GLU A 180 6.47 10.32 17.76
C GLU A 180 4.99 10.59 18.00
N LYS A 181 4.11 10.09 17.12
CA LYS A 181 2.67 10.24 17.25
C LYS A 181 2.15 9.36 18.40
N LYS A 182 1.07 9.82 19.04
CA LYS A 182 0.48 9.14 20.22
C LYS A 182 -0.41 7.94 19.87
N TYR A 183 -0.35 7.45 18.64
CA TYR A 183 -1.11 6.27 18.23
C TYR A 183 -0.49 4.99 18.79
N ASP A 184 -1.33 4.06 19.20
CA ASP A 184 -0.88 2.69 19.42
C ASP A 184 -0.65 2.03 18.06
N LEU A 185 0.61 1.66 17.76
CA LEU A 185 0.97 1.05 16.49
C LEU A 185 0.89 -0.48 16.51
N LYS A 186 0.56 -1.11 17.64
CA LYS A 186 0.42 -2.57 17.70
C LYS A 186 -0.61 -3.06 16.68
N ALA A 187 -0.25 -4.09 15.91
CA ALA A 187 -1.12 -4.71 14.94
C ALA A 187 -0.76 -6.18 14.73
N ASP A 188 -1.74 -7.00 14.34
CA ASP A 188 -1.52 -8.42 14.03
C ASP A 188 -0.72 -8.61 12.75
N ALA A 189 -0.88 -7.69 11.81
CA ALA A 189 -0.20 -7.73 10.53
C ALA A 189 0.31 -6.35 10.11
N VAL A 190 1.29 -6.34 9.22
CA VAL A 190 1.83 -5.13 8.60
C VAL A 190 2.08 -5.36 7.11
N GLN A 191 1.78 -4.38 6.27
CA GLN A 191 2.34 -4.31 4.93
C GLN A 191 3.74 -3.70 5.03
N MET A 192 4.72 -4.38 4.45
CA MET A 192 6.14 -4.00 4.50
C MET A 192 6.38 -2.72 3.71
N ALA A 193 6.83 -1.67 4.40
CA ALA A 193 7.04 -0.36 3.81
C ALA A 193 8.02 -0.42 2.62
N HIS A 194 7.71 0.34 1.57
CA HIS A 194 8.51 0.48 0.37
C HIS A 194 8.92 -0.88 -0.23
N HIS A 195 7.91 -1.72 -0.47
CA HIS A 195 8.06 -3.07 -1.00
C HIS A 195 9.03 -3.97 -0.20
N GLY A 196 9.27 -3.67 1.08
CA GLY A 196 10.20 -4.41 1.93
C GLY A 196 11.68 -4.10 1.65
N GLN A 197 11.97 -2.93 1.09
CA GLN A 197 13.35 -2.48 0.87
C GLN A 197 13.75 -1.31 1.79
N ASN A 198 14.16 -0.17 1.24
CA ASN A 198 14.69 1.01 1.96
C ASN A 198 13.58 1.90 2.58
N GLY A 199 12.57 1.30 3.19
CA GLY A 199 11.48 1.99 3.89
C GLY A 199 11.84 2.38 5.32
N VAL A 200 10.88 2.20 6.23
CA VAL A 200 11.06 2.51 7.67
C VAL A 200 12.15 1.65 8.34
N LYS A 201 12.66 2.09 9.48
CA LYS A 201 13.65 1.34 10.27
C LYS A 201 13.03 0.22 11.10
N GLU A 202 13.88 -0.75 11.53
CA GLU A 202 13.52 -1.90 12.39
C GLU A 202 12.65 -1.51 13.58
N VAL A 203 12.94 -0.37 14.23
CA VAL A 203 12.21 0.10 15.40
C VAL A 203 10.70 0.32 15.15
N VAL A 204 10.30 0.68 13.92
CA VAL A 204 8.88 0.81 13.57
C VAL A 204 8.22 -0.57 13.62
N TYR A 205 8.82 -1.58 13.00
CA TYR A 205 8.31 -2.96 13.02
C TYR A 205 8.31 -3.55 14.44
N GLN A 206 9.33 -3.25 15.24
CA GLN A 206 9.36 -3.64 16.67
C GLN A 206 8.19 -3.02 17.44
N LYS A 207 7.84 -1.75 17.14
CA LYS A 207 6.71 -1.07 17.78
C LYS A 207 5.37 -1.65 17.34
N ILE A 208 5.24 -2.04 16.07
CA ILE A 208 4.05 -2.72 15.52
C ILE A 208 3.94 -4.13 16.10
N SER A 209 5.05 -4.84 16.26
CA SER A 209 5.14 -6.21 16.78
C SER A 209 4.19 -7.20 16.05
N PRO A 210 4.22 -7.27 14.71
CA PRO A 210 3.25 -8.02 13.92
C PRO A 210 3.54 -9.51 13.96
N ARG A 211 2.49 -10.33 13.84
CA ARG A 211 2.59 -11.79 13.61
C ARG A 211 2.69 -12.15 12.13
N TYR A 212 2.16 -11.27 11.25
CA TYR A 212 2.12 -11.48 9.80
C TYR A 212 2.71 -10.27 9.10
N ALA A 213 3.48 -10.51 8.03
CA ALA A 213 4.06 -9.47 7.20
C ALA A 213 3.67 -9.69 5.73
N PHE A 214 2.95 -8.76 5.15
CA PHE A 214 2.59 -8.73 3.73
C PHE A 214 3.69 -8.04 2.93
N TRP A 215 4.28 -8.75 1.98
CA TRP A 215 5.40 -8.28 1.17
C TRP A 215 4.95 -8.00 -0.26
N PRO A 216 4.69 -6.73 -0.62
CA PRO A 216 4.44 -6.34 -2.01
C PRO A 216 5.77 -6.26 -2.78
N THR A 217 6.54 -7.35 -2.75
CA THR A 217 7.93 -7.43 -3.15
C THR A 217 8.05 -8.38 -4.33
N PRO A 218 8.49 -7.95 -5.52
CA PRO A 218 8.74 -8.85 -6.62
C PRO A 218 9.94 -9.76 -6.33
N THR A 219 10.00 -10.91 -7.01
CA THR A 219 11.02 -11.96 -6.77
C THR A 219 12.45 -11.41 -6.84
N TRP A 220 12.76 -10.60 -7.85
CA TRP A 220 14.08 -10.03 -8.01
C TRP A 220 14.50 -9.14 -6.83
N LEU A 221 13.58 -8.36 -6.28
CA LEU A 221 13.83 -7.50 -5.12
C LEU A 221 13.94 -8.33 -3.83
N TRP A 222 13.13 -9.37 -3.68
CA TRP A 222 13.25 -10.34 -2.59
C TRP A 222 14.62 -11.01 -2.56
N GLU A 223 15.10 -11.40 -3.72
CA GLU A 223 16.45 -11.99 -3.90
C GLU A 223 17.57 -10.95 -3.79
N ASN A 224 17.23 -9.66 -3.67
CA ASN A 224 18.16 -8.54 -3.72
C ASN A 224 19.02 -8.57 -4.99
N ALA A 225 18.38 -8.77 -6.14
CA ALA A 225 19.01 -8.52 -7.44
C ALA A 225 18.96 -7.02 -7.76
N PRO A 226 19.89 -6.46 -8.54
CA PRO A 226 19.91 -5.03 -8.85
C PRO A 226 18.76 -4.57 -9.76
N TYR A 227 18.17 -5.49 -10.53
CA TYR A 227 17.05 -5.29 -11.45
C TYR A 227 16.45 -6.65 -11.83
N PRO A 228 15.27 -6.70 -12.48
CA PRO A 228 14.70 -7.95 -12.98
C PRO A 228 15.65 -8.72 -13.88
N GLY A 229 15.91 -10.00 -13.58
CA GLY A 229 16.88 -10.83 -14.27
C GLY A 229 18.34 -10.60 -13.86
N GLY A 230 18.61 -9.68 -12.96
CA GLY A 230 19.92 -9.48 -12.35
C GLY A 230 20.30 -10.62 -11.41
N ARG A 231 21.59 -10.65 -10.99
CA ARG A 231 22.09 -11.70 -10.11
C ARG A 231 21.65 -11.47 -8.67
N ALA A 232 21.11 -12.51 -8.04
CA ALA A 232 20.68 -12.48 -6.66
C ALA A 232 21.84 -12.08 -5.71
N GLY A 233 21.54 -11.15 -4.78
CA GLY A 233 22.48 -10.67 -3.77
C GLY A 233 23.39 -9.52 -4.20
N GLU A 234 23.32 -9.06 -5.44
CA GLU A 234 24.14 -7.95 -5.96
C GLU A 234 23.39 -6.60 -5.97
N GLY A 235 22.12 -6.59 -5.56
CA GLY A 235 21.32 -5.36 -5.50
C GLY A 235 21.70 -4.45 -4.32
N PRO A 236 21.44 -3.16 -4.47
CA PRO A 236 21.75 -2.15 -3.45
C PRO A 236 20.67 -2.03 -2.36
N TYR A 237 19.68 -2.93 -2.36
CA TYR A 237 18.48 -2.80 -1.52
C TYR A 237 18.69 -3.41 -0.12
N ALA A 238 18.00 -2.86 0.87
CA ALA A 238 18.02 -3.37 2.25
C ALA A 238 17.14 -4.61 2.47
N THR A 239 16.49 -5.15 1.43
CA THR A 239 15.49 -6.22 1.54
C THR A 239 15.96 -7.40 2.39
N ARG A 240 17.18 -7.88 2.19
CA ARG A 240 17.75 -8.97 2.98
C ARG A 240 17.94 -8.63 4.47
N GLU A 241 18.21 -7.36 4.77
CA GLU A 241 18.29 -6.87 6.14
C GLU A 241 16.89 -6.81 6.76
N VAL A 242 15.93 -6.28 6.04
CA VAL A 242 14.53 -6.18 6.47
C VAL A 242 13.93 -7.58 6.70
N ILE A 243 14.21 -8.55 5.84
CA ILE A 243 13.81 -9.96 6.06
C ILE A 243 14.35 -10.47 7.41
N LYS A 244 15.62 -10.23 7.73
CA LYS A 244 16.22 -10.65 9.02
C LYS A 244 15.54 -9.97 10.23
N TRP A 245 15.12 -8.70 10.11
CA TRP A 245 14.36 -8.05 11.17
C TRP A 245 13.04 -8.76 11.44
N MET A 246 12.33 -9.12 10.37
CA MET A 246 11.03 -9.79 10.48
C MET A 246 11.17 -11.24 10.98
N GLU A 247 12.22 -11.96 10.57
CA GLU A 247 12.58 -13.29 11.11
C GLU A 247 12.86 -13.21 12.63
N LYS A 248 13.63 -12.22 13.07
CA LYS A 248 13.94 -11.98 14.49
C LYS A 248 12.68 -11.65 15.30
N LEU A 249 11.70 -10.99 14.71
CA LEU A 249 10.39 -10.73 15.32
C LEU A 249 9.48 -11.97 15.31
N GLY A 250 9.85 -13.03 14.60
CA GLY A 250 9.06 -14.26 14.48
C GLY A 250 7.82 -14.12 13.61
N THR A 251 7.85 -13.22 12.62
CA THR A 251 6.71 -12.99 11.73
C THR A 251 6.56 -14.08 10.67
N HIS A 252 5.32 -14.34 10.26
CA HIS A 252 5.00 -15.15 9.09
C HIS A 252 4.96 -14.25 7.85
N ASN A 253 5.89 -14.46 6.93
CA ASN A 253 5.95 -13.71 5.67
C ASN A 253 4.89 -14.21 4.69
N ILE A 254 4.13 -13.27 4.10
CA ILE A 254 3.13 -13.51 3.07
C ILE A 254 3.61 -12.80 1.81
N THR A 255 3.87 -13.56 0.76
CA THR A 255 4.38 -13.08 -0.53
C THR A 255 3.44 -13.46 -1.66
N ALA A 256 3.40 -12.67 -2.72
CA ALA A 256 2.57 -12.90 -3.91
C ALA A 256 3.46 -12.84 -5.16
N PHE A 257 4.48 -13.73 -5.24
CA PHE A 257 5.48 -13.69 -6.32
C PHE A 257 4.89 -13.99 -7.70
N ASP A 258 4.16 -15.09 -7.83
CA ASP A 258 3.67 -15.56 -9.13
C ASP A 258 2.16 -15.41 -9.27
N LYS A 259 1.45 -15.37 -8.16
CA LYS A 259 -0.01 -15.27 -8.09
C LYS A 259 -0.43 -14.38 -6.95
N SER A 260 -1.57 -13.73 -7.09
CA SER A 260 -2.22 -13.06 -5.98
C SER A 260 -2.53 -14.06 -4.86
N VAL A 261 -2.50 -13.59 -3.63
CA VAL A 261 -2.75 -14.43 -2.46
C VAL A 261 -3.88 -13.83 -1.62
N VAL A 262 -4.71 -14.68 -1.02
CA VAL A 262 -5.70 -14.27 -0.03
C VAL A 262 -5.29 -14.78 1.34
N PHE A 263 -5.31 -13.87 2.31
CA PHE A 263 -5.19 -14.18 3.74
C PHE A 263 -6.55 -14.00 4.42
N ASP A 264 -7.03 -15.02 5.10
CA ASP A 264 -8.26 -14.93 5.91
C ASP A 264 -7.89 -14.67 7.38
N SER A 265 -8.27 -13.49 7.89
CA SER A 265 -7.95 -13.08 9.27
C SER A 265 -8.61 -13.94 10.35
N ARG A 266 -9.64 -14.72 10.05
CA ARG A 266 -10.30 -15.62 11.01
C ARG A 266 -9.57 -16.95 11.15
N THR A 267 -9.24 -17.56 10.02
CA THR A 267 -8.57 -18.87 10.00
C THR A 267 -7.06 -18.74 10.09
N LYS A 268 -6.51 -17.55 9.84
CA LYS A 268 -5.08 -17.25 9.75
C LYS A 268 -4.38 -18.03 8.62
N ASN A 269 -5.15 -18.45 7.61
CA ASN A 269 -4.66 -19.22 6.48
C ASN A 269 -4.43 -18.30 5.27
N THR A 270 -3.41 -18.66 4.49
CA THR A 270 -3.11 -18.05 3.19
C THR A 270 -3.37 -19.07 2.08
N ALA A 271 -3.94 -18.63 0.97
CA ALA A 271 -4.15 -19.45 -0.23
C ALA A 271 -3.85 -18.61 -1.49
N GLU A 272 -3.54 -19.29 -2.60
CA GLU A 272 -3.51 -18.66 -3.92
C GLU A 272 -4.91 -18.13 -4.28
N TYR A 273 -4.93 -17.00 -4.98
CA TYR A 273 -6.17 -16.31 -5.34
C TYR A 273 -6.41 -16.24 -6.85
#